data_06f35da93e1ce45d4b64b5c31c9c80b4
#
_entry.id   06f35da93e1ce45d4b64b5c31c9c80b4
#
_cell.length_a   1.000
_cell.length_b   1.000
_cell.length_c   1.000
_cell.angle_alpha   90.00
_cell.angle_beta   90.00
_cell.angle_gamma   90.00
#
_symmetry.space_group_name_H-M   'P 1'
#
loop_
_entity.id
_entity.type
_entity.pdbx_description
1 polymer ?
#
loop_
_entity_poly.entity_id
_entity_poly.type
_entity_poly.pdbx_seq_one_letter_code
_entity_poly.pdbx_strand_id
1 'polypeptide(L)'
;MKSQIHELKNLITKKMSKNIKTIALIAIVILAVSCKKDKSVNPNLPIANFTIIDDTIPYGIGSNLVFDFTNTSTNATSYRWDFGGGYSATTTNGRIAYTTTDLVNFFSTNAVVGGDIYHSNQVKLIAKNGNDSTVISKTIVVREEL
;
A
#
# COMPACT_ATOMS: atom_id res chain seq x y z
N MET A 1 -73.09 -2.93 -14.24
CA MET A 1 -71.83 -3.68 -14.32
C MET A 1 -70.71 -3.00 -15.12
N LYS A 2 -70.96 -2.40 -16.28
CA LYS A 2 -69.95 -1.69 -17.12
C LYS A 2 -69.34 -0.45 -16.45
N SER A 3 -70.14 0.31 -15.65
CA SER A 3 -69.66 1.54 -14.96
C SER A 3 -68.61 1.27 -13.88
N GLN A 4 -68.74 0.22 -13.11
CA GLN A 4 -67.78 -0.13 -12.03
C GLN A 4 -66.42 -0.60 -12.58
N ILE A 5 -66.40 -1.26 -13.73
CA ILE A 5 -65.18 -1.69 -14.37
C ILE A 5 -64.39 -0.48 -14.90
N HIS A 6 -65.04 0.58 -15.33
CA HIS A 6 -64.42 1.80 -15.85
C HIS A 6 -63.77 2.59 -14.69
N GLU A 7 -64.41 2.72 -13.55
CA GLU A 7 -63.84 3.35 -12.35
C GLU A 7 -62.63 2.59 -11.81
N LEU A 8 -62.70 1.25 -11.78
CA LEU A 8 -61.56 0.45 -11.33
C LEU A 8 -60.31 0.61 -12.22
N LYS A 9 -60.51 0.64 -13.54
CA LYS A 9 -59.43 0.88 -14.51
C LYS A 9 -58.79 2.25 -14.30
N ASN A 10 -59.58 3.29 -14.09
CA ASN A 10 -59.09 4.65 -13.83
C ASN A 10 -58.30 4.77 -12.49
N LEU A 11 -58.75 4.05 -11.45
CA LEU A 11 -58.03 3.99 -10.19
C LEU A 11 -56.66 3.29 -10.29
N ILE A 12 -56.63 2.16 -11.02
CA ILE A 12 -55.40 1.40 -11.26
C ILE A 12 -54.38 2.23 -12.05
N THR A 13 -54.79 2.86 -13.16
CA THR A 13 -53.95 3.71 -13.99
C THR A 13 -53.41 4.92 -13.21
N LYS A 14 -54.24 5.54 -12.38
CA LYS A 14 -53.83 6.69 -11.52
C LYS A 14 -52.83 6.30 -10.46
N LYS A 15 -53.03 5.09 -9.86
CA LYS A 15 -52.09 4.55 -8.83
C LYS A 15 -50.74 4.12 -9.43
N MET A 16 -50.76 3.50 -10.64
CA MET A 16 -49.52 3.14 -11.34
C MET A 16 -48.75 4.38 -11.79
N SER A 17 -49.43 5.43 -12.25
CA SER A 17 -48.76 6.68 -12.68
C SER A 17 -48.04 7.37 -11.51
N LYS A 18 -48.62 7.35 -10.30
CA LYS A 18 -47.95 7.90 -9.11
C LYS A 18 -46.70 7.11 -8.75
N ASN A 19 -46.76 5.78 -8.77
CA ASN A 19 -45.64 4.91 -8.42
C ASN A 19 -44.50 5.03 -9.44
N ILE A 20 -44.79 5.15 -10.73
CA ILE A 20 -43.78 5.33 -11.79
C ILE A 20 -43.05 6.66 -11.61
N LYS A 21 -43.76 7.77 -11.28
CA LYS A 21 -43.13 9.06 -11.01
C LYS A 21 -42.23 9.04 -9.79
N THR A 22 -42.61 8.30 -8.75
CA THR A 22 -41.81 8.15 -7.51
C THR A 22 -40.56 7.31 -7.77
N ILE A 23 -40.66 6.23 -8.53
CA ILE A 23 -39.54 5.37 -8.90
C ILE A 23 -38.57 6.13 -9.82
N ALA A 24 -39.05 6.91 -10.79
CA ALA A 24 -38.22 7.73 -11.64
C ALA A 24 -37.47 8.82 -10.84
N LEU A 25 -38.09 9.41 -9.83
CA LEU A 25 -37.42 10.40 -8.98
C LEU A 25 -36.32 9.78 -8.13
N ILE A 26 -36.54 8.57 -7.59
CA ILE A 26 -35.54 7.83 -6.81
C ILE A 26 -34.37 7.41 -7.70
N ALA A 27 -34.61 6.96 -8.94
CA ALA A 27 -33.57 6.59 -9.89
C ALA A 27 -32.67 7.79 -10.26
N ILE A 28 -33.23 8.99 -10.41
CA ILE A 28 -32.45 10.20 -10.69
C ILE A 28 -31.57 10.59 -9.50
N VAL A 29 -32.05 10.43 -8.26
CA VAL A 29 -31.28 10.73 -7.06
C VAL A 29 -30.10 9.74 -6.91
N ILE A 30 -30.28 8.45 -7.23
CA ILE A 30 -29.21 7.45 -7.17
C ILE A 30 -28.13 7.72 -8.22
N LEU A 31 -28.49 8.19 -9.40
CA LEU A 31 -27.52 8.57 -10.45
C LEU A 31 -26.72 9.83 -10.08
N ALA A 32 -27.29 10.76 -9.34
CA ALA A 32 -26.58 11.97 -8.89
C ALA A 32 -25.52 11.69 -7.79
N VAL A 33 -25.68 10.61 -7.01
CA VAL A 33 -24.71 10.22 -5.96
C VAL A 33 -23.55 9.36 -6.53
N SER A 34 -23.67 8.84 -7.75
CA SER A 34 -22.64 8.03 -8.41
C SER A 34 -21.57 8.86 -9.13
N CYS A 35 -21.52 10.17 -8.96
CA CYS A 35 -20.35 10.93 -9.37
C CYS A 35 -19.21 10.62 -8.39
N LYS A 36 -18.46 9.55 -8.64
CA LYS A 36 -17.13 9.36 -8.05
C LYS A 36 -16.34 10.59 -8.48
N LYS A 37 -16.12 11.48 -7.52
CA LYS A 37 -15.16 12.55 -7.66
C LYS A 37 -13.86 11.84 -8.03
N ASP A 38 -13.43 11.94 -9.28
CA ASP A 38 -12.09 11.53 -9.66
C ASP A 38 -11.19 12.22 -8.65
N LYS A 39 -10.50 11.44 -7.81
CA LYS A 39 -9.51 11.99 -6.91
C LYS A 39 -8.52 12.67 -7.83
N SER A 40 -8.55 13.99 -7.89
CA SER A 40 -7.51 14.74 -8.57
C SER A 40 -6.21 14.24 -7.98
N VAL A 41 -5.41 13.54 -8.77
CA VAL A 41 -4.11 13.06 -8.33
C VAL A 41 -3.33 14.33 -8.00
N ASN A 42 -3.06 14.56 -6.71
CA ASN A 42 -2.24 15.69 -6.30
C ASN A 42 -0.86 15.49 -6.94
N PRO A 43 -0.43 16.33 -7.89
CA PRO A 43 0.84 16.15 -8.59
C PRO A 43 2.06 16.27 -7.66
N ASN A 44 1.85 16.76 -6.45
CA ASN A 44 2.87 16.93 -5.42
C ASN A 44 2.88 15.80 -4.37
N LEU A 45 2.13 14.72 -4.58
CA LEU A 45 2.21 13.56 -3.68
C LEU A 45 3.64 13.01 -3.67
N PRO A 46 4.19 12.72 -2.48
CA PRO A 46 5.48 12.06 -2.41
C PRO A 46 5.40 10.67 -3.05
N ILE A 47 6.45 10.27 -3.75
CA ILE A 47 6.60 8.93 -4.29
C ILE A 47 7.83 8.32 -3.62
N ALA A 48 7.62 7.39 -2.70
CA ALA A 48 8.70 6.69 -2.03
C ALA A 48 9.37 5.71 -3.00
N ASN A 49 10.69 5.78 -3.12
CA ASN A 49 11.49 4.79 -3.83
C ASN A 49 12.94 4.80 -3.31
N PHE A 50 13.62 3.65 -3.40
CA PHE A 50 15.04 3.53 -3.07
C PHE A 50 15.68 2.37 -3.82
N THR A 51 17.01 2.40 -3.93
CA THR A 51 17.83 1.28 -4.40
C THR A 51 18.67 0.72 -3.27
N ILE A 52 18.99 -0.56 -3.36
CA ILE A 52 19.89 -1.28 -2.47
C ILE A 52 21.17 -1.50 -3.27
N ILE A 53 22.34 -1.18 -2.70
CA ILE A 53 23.62 -1.30 -3.42
C ILE A 53 23.96 -2.79 -3.61
N ASP A 54 23.83 -3.57 -2.54
CA ASP A 54 23.98 -5.02 -2.57
C ASP A 54 22.75 -5.65 -1.91
N ASP A 55 21.93 -6.35 -2.69
CA ASP A 55 20.68 -6.98 -2.22
C ASP A 55 20.89 -8.39 -1.67
N THR A 56 22.05 -8.98 -1.94
CA THR A 56 22.47 -10.29 -1.42
C THR A 56 23.92 -10.22 -0.97
N ILE A 57 24.15 -10.24 0.34
CA ILE A 57 25.48 -10.18 0.94
C ILE A 57 25.85 -11.56 1.49
N PRO A 58 27.01 -12.11 1.10
CA PRO A 58 27.56 -13.31 1.73
C PRO A 58 27.95 -12.98 3.17
N TYR A 59 27.62 -13.89 4.08
CA TYR A 59 27.82 -13.73 5.50
C TYR A 59 28.71 -14.83 6.07
N GLY A 60 29.74 -14.43 6.79
CA GLY A 60 30.59 -15.31 7.58
C GLY A 60 30.37 -15.06 9.09
N ILE A 61 30.56 -16.09 9.89
CA ILE A 61 30.40 -16.03 11.35
C ILE A 61 31.25 -14.91 11.95
N GLY A 62 30.61 -13.99 12.69
CA GLY A 62 31.27 -12.88 13.41
C GLY A 62 31.41 -11.58 12.60
N SER A 63 30.88 -11.50 11.41
CA SER A 63 30.88 -10.27 10.60
C SER A 63 29.64 -9.41 10.84
N ASN A 64 29.81 -8.08 10.81
CA ASN A 64 28.68 -7.17 10.72
C ASN A 64 28.26 -7.04 9.26
N LEU A 65 26.96 -7.16 9.00
CA LEU A 65 26.35 -6.96 7.69
C LEU A 65 25.92 -5.51 7.55
N VAL A 66 26.55 -4.79 6.64
CA VAL A 66 26.23 -3.39 6.39
C VAL A 66 25.49 -3.26 5.07
N PHE A 67 24.29 -2.69 5.14
CA PHE A 67 23.49 -2.33 3.97
C PHE A 67 23.41 -0.83 3.81
N ASP A 68 23.65 -0.36 2.60
CA ASP A 68 23.49 1.02 2.18
C ASP A 68 22.32 1.13 1.20
N PHE A 69 21.43 2.08 1.47
CA PHE A 69 20.23 2.35 0.68
C PHE A 69 20.28 3.76 0.12
N THR A 70 20.19 3.89 -1.20
CA THR A 70 20.08 5.19 -1.86
C THR A 70 18.62 5.55 -2.07
N ASN A 71 18.21 6.66 -1.48
CA ASN A 71 16.86 7.20 -1.64
C ASN A 71 16.69 7.81 -3.04
N THR A 72 15.69 7.33 -3.77
CA THR A 72 15.29 7.84 -5.09
C THR A 72 13.87 8.35 -5.11
N SER A 73 13.32 8.68 -3.93
CA SER A 73 11.98 9.25 -3.81
C SER A 73 11.87 10.61 -4.47
N THR A 74 10.68 10.93 -4.97
CA THR A 74 10.37 12.24 -5.57
C THR A 74 9.26 12.94 -4.78
N ASN A 75 9.21 14.28 -4.87
CA ASN A 75 8.20 15.13 -4.21
C ASN A 75 8.14 14.94 -2.69
N ALA A 76 9.23 14.55 -2.03
CA ALA A 76 9.30 14.36 -0.60
C ALA A 76 10.25 15.36 0.06
N THR A 77 9.90 15.82 1.25
CA THR A 77 10.66 16.77 2.07
C THR A 77 11.28 16.12 3.30
N SER A 78 10.80 14.95 3.68
CA SER A 78 11.34 14.19 4.82
C SER A 78 11.16 12.68 4.63
N TYR A 79 11.99 11.92 5.35
CA TYR A 79 12.11 10.47 5.19
C TYR A 79 12.15 9.79 6.55
N ARG A 80 11.63 8.56 6.60
CA ARG A 80 11.82 7.65 7.71
C ARG A 80 12.06 6.25 7.17
N TRP A 81 13.16 5.67 7.60
CA TRP A 81 13.51 4.28 7.36
C TRP A 81 13.05 3.41 8.52
N ASP A 82 12.60 2.21 8.21
CA ASP A 82 12.34 1.13 9.15
C ASP A 82 13.07 -0.11 8.61
N PHE A 83 14.08 -0.54 9.34
CA PHE A 83 14.96 -1.64 8.96
C PHE A 83 14.55 -2.98 9.61
N GLY A 84 13.40 -3.00 10.33
CA GLY A 84 13.00 -4.15 11.15
C GLY A 84 13.72 -4.17 12.51
N GLY A 85 13.28 -5.06 13.40
CA GLY A 85 13.89 -5.24 14.72
C GLY A 85 13.92 -4.00 15.63
N GLY A 86 13.13 -2.97 15.30
CA GLY A 86 13.15 -1.68 16.03
C GLY A 86 14.18 -0.68 15.51
N TYR A 87 15.00 -1.03 14.53
CA TYR A 87 15.96 -0.12 13.92
C TYR A 87 15.28 0.87 12.97
N SER A 88 15.59 2.14 13.09
CA SER A 88 15.05 3.20 12.23
C SER A 88 16.03 4.37 12.06
N ALA A 89 15.84 5.13 10.96
CA ALA A 89 16.58 6.36 10.68
C ALA A 89 15.67 7.39 10.01
N THR A 90 16.08 8.67 10.09
CA THR A 90 15.40 9.80 9.43
C THR A 90 16.30 10.54 8.43
N THR A 91 17.41 9.94 8.07
CA THR A 91 18.37 10.45 7.09
C THR A 91 17.83 10.34 5.66
N THR A 92 18.37 11.12 4.74
CA THR A 92 17.99 11.06 3.31
C THR A 92 18.26 9.66 2.76
N ASN A 93 19.48 9.15 2.93
CA ASN A 93 19.84 7.78 2.59
C ASN A 93 19.80 6.90 3.84
N GLY A 94 19.48 5.62 3.65
CA GLY A 94 19.45 4.65 4.73
C GLY A 94 20.79 3.93 4.86
N ARG A 95 21.16 3.60 6.09
CA ARG A 95 22.27 2.69 6.39
C ARG A 95 21.96 1.92 7.66
N ILE A 96 22.26 0.65 7.66
CA ILE A 96 22.12 -0.23 8.82
C ILE A 96 23.25 -1.23 8.85
N ALA A 97 23.73 -1.55 10.04
CA ALA A 97 24.63 -2.67 10.29
C ALA A 97 23.91 -3.68 11.18
N TYR A 98 23.73 -4.89 10.69
CA TYR A 98 23.17 -6.00 11.46
C TYR A 98 24.29 -6.87 12.02
N THR A 99 24.10 -7.33 13.24
CA THR A 99 24.95 -8.34 13.88
C THR A 99 24.42 -9.74 13.59
N THR A 100 25.19 -10.78 13.92
CA THR A 100 24.76 -12.19 13.90
C THR A 100 23.48 -12.43 14.70
N THR A 101 23.36 -11.76 15.85
CA THR A 101 22.17 -11.87 16.70
C THR A 101 20.94 -11.28 16.03
N ASP A 102 21.12 -10.18 15.29
CA ASP A 102 20.03 -9.55 14.54
C ASP A 102 19.52 -10.46 13.41
N LEU A 103 20.40 -11.20 12.75
CA LEU A 103 20.00 -12.18 11.73
C LEU A 103 19.07 -13.25 12.31
N VAL A 104 19.40 -13.80 13.45
CA VAL A 104 18.58 -14.82 14.10
C VAL A 104 17.24 -14.25 14.58
N ASN A 105 17.22 -13.01 15.05
CA ASN A 105 16.04 -12.44 15.68
C ASN A 105 15.10 -11.74 14.71
N PHE A 106 15.62 -11.16 13.61
CA PHE A 106 14.84 -10.25 12.76
C PHE A 106 14.73 -10.70 11.30
N PHE A 107 15.53 -11.67 10.90
CA PHE A 107 15.45 -12.23 9.56
C PHE A 107 14.70 -13.56 9.57
N SER A 108 13.89 -13.76 8.54
CA SER A 108 13.24 -15.05 8.31
C SER A 108 14.17 -15.96 7.50
N THR A 109 14.37 -17.19 7.94
CA THR A 109 15.04 -18.22 7.14
C THR A 109 14.10 -18.65 6.01
N ASN A 110 14.52 -18.47 4.76
CA ASN A 110 13.62 -18.71 3.61
C ASN A 110 13.91 -20.00 2.88
N ALA A 111 15.19 -20.38 2.73
CA ALA A 111 15.57 -21.53 1.95
C ALA A 111 16.96 -22.05 2.34
N VAL A 112 17.19 -23.33 2.05
CA VAL A 112 18.52 -23.95 2.00
C VAL A 112 18.73 -24.41 0.56
N VAL A 113 19.73 -23.86 -0.12
CA VAL A 113 20.02 -24.15 -1.52
C VAL A 113 21.51 -24.45 -1.68
N GLY A 114 21.83 -25.66 -2.13
CA GLY A 114 23.23 -26.06 -2.36
C GLY A 114 24.11 -26.15 -1.11
N GLY A 115 23.51 -26.12 0.09
CA GLY A 115 24.20 -26.06 1.37
C GLY A 115 24.13 -24.67 2.04
N ASP A 116 23.91 -23.60 1.29
CA ASP A 116 23.80 -22.24 1.83
C ASP A 116 22.43 -21.99 2.44
N ILE A 117 22.38 -21.21 3.51
CA ILE A 117 21.15 -20.76 4.16
C ILE A 117 20.86 -19.32 3.75
N TYR A 118 19.62 -19.08 3.33
CA TYR A 118 19.16 -17.74 2.94
C TYR A 118 18.22 -17.18 3.99
N HIS A 119 18.52 -15.97 4.44
CA HIS A 119 17.72 -15.20 5.38
C HIS A 119 17.21 -13.92 4.72
N SER A 120 15.99 -13.48 5.04
CA SER A 120 15.46 -12.24 4.50
C SER A 120 14.83 -11.36 5.54
N ASN A 121 14.88 -10.05 5.29
CA ASN A 121 14.18 -9.03 6.06
C ASN A 121 13.60 -7.97 5.13
N GLN A 122 12.57 -7.27 5.59
CA GLN A 122 11.98 -6.16 4.84
C GLN A 122 12.46 -4.82 5.37
N VAL A 123 12.93 -3.99 4.46
CA VAL A 123 13.26 -2.58 4.71
C VAL A 123 12.17 -1.71 4.09
N LYS A 124 11.68 -0.73 4.87
CA LYS A 124 10.65 0.21 4.46
C LYS A 124 11.22 1.62 4.42
N LEU A 125 10.83 2.37 3.40
CA LEU A 125 11.02 3.81 3.32
C LEU A 125 9.66 4.50 3.30
N ILE A 126 9.48 5.43 4.23
CA ILE A 126 8.33 6.34 4.29
C ILE A 126 8.84 7.70 3.80
N ALA A 127 8.29 8.18 2.69
CA ALA A 127 8.56 9.50 2.13
C ALA A 127 7.37 10.42 2.42
N LYS A 128 7.62 11.63 2.92
CA LYS A 128 6.59 12.59 3.34
C LYS A 128 6.76 13.94 2.66
N ASN A 129 5.62 14.59 2.39
CA ASN A 129 5.53 15.99 1.99
C ASN A 129 4.35 16.63 2.73
N GLY A 130 4.64 17.44 3.76
CA GLY A 130 3.63 17.95 4.67
C GLY A 130 2.86 16.83 5.36
N ASN A 131 1.54 16.78 5.15
CA ASN A 131 0.65 15.75 5.71
C ASN A 131 0.54 14.49 4.83
N ASP A 132 1.02 14.55 3.58
CA ASP A 132 0.98 13.43 2.66
C ASP A 132 2.18 12.49 2.87
N SER A 133 1.97 11.20 2.71
CA SER A 133 3.03 10.21 2.80
C SER A 133 2.80 9.03 1.88
N THR A 134 3.89 8.44 1.40
CA THR A 134 3.89 7.15 0.71
C THR A 134 4.93 6.23 1.32
N VAL A 135 4.73 4.94 1.15
CA VAL A 135 5.59 3.89 1.72
C VAL A 135 5.96 2.91 0.63
N ILE A 136 7.21 2.49 0.61
CA ILE A 136 7.70 1.36 -0.17
C ILE A 136 8.44 0.39 0.74
N SER A 137 8.32 -0.91 0.45
CA SER A 137 9.10 -1.97 1.11
C SER A 137 9.88 -2.75 0.07
N LYS A 138 11.12 -3.09 0.39
CA LYS A 138 11.94 -4.02 -0.39
C LYS A 138 12.57 -5.05 0.53
N THR A 139 12.74 -6.25 0.00
CA THR A 139 13.39 -7.36 0.72
C THR A 139 14.89 -7.30 0.51
N ILE A 140 15.65 -7.43 1.60
CA ILE A 140 17.08 -7.72 1.58
C ILE A 140 17.28 -9.20 1.87
N VAL A 141 18.28 -9.81 1.27
CA VAL A 141 18.61 -11.22 1.44
C VAL A 141 20.06 -11.35 1.91
N VAL A 142 20.27 -12.22 2.85
CA VAL A 142 21.61 -12.61 3.34
C VAL A 142 21.81 -14.07 3.05
N ARG A 143 22.97 -14.42 2.50
CA ARG A 143 23.39 -15.80 2.26
C ARG A 143 24.44 -16.17 3.32
N GLU A 144 24.09 -17.10 4.18
CA GLU A 144 25.01 -17.74 5.12
C GLU A 144 25.75 -18.87 4.40
N GLU A 145 27.06 -18.75 4.28
CA GLU A 145 27.92 -19.79 3.71
C GLU A 145 28.34 -20.74 4.81
N LEU A 146 28.05 -22.04 4.63
CA LEU A 146 28.38 -23.13 5.54
C LEU A 146 29.78 -23.72 5.27
#